data_e6f273a1c454b77da38f5ec3cfcabb03
#
_entry.id   e6f273a1c454b77da38f5ec3cfcabb03
#
_cell.length_a   1.000
_cell.length_b   1.000
_cell.length_c   1.000
_cell.angle_alpha   90.00
_cell.angle_beta   90.00
_cell.angle_gamma   90.00
#
_symmetry.space_group_name_H-M   'P 1'
#
loop_
_entity.id
_entity.type
_entity.pdbx_description
1 polymer ?
#
loop_
_entity_poly.entity_id
_entity_poly.type
_entity_poly.pdbx_seq_one_letter_code
_entity_poly.pdbx_strand_id
1 'polypeptide(L)'
;MAHNTFHVALYVRDLEAAIARYRKLLGQGPAKVRHDYAKFEIADPPVILSLNTGGVPGTVSHLGIRYPGTGEVASEMVRVKREEVELLEQKGTTCCYAKADKFWVRDADGVPWEMYTLLEDAEAETAADASLRRFLEQESRPT
;
A
#
# COMPACT_ATOMS: atom_id res chain seq x y z
N MET A 1 -8.00 19.20 -9.97
CA MET A 1 -7.74 17.96 -10.70
C MET A 1 -7.25 16.87 -9.75
N ALA A 2 -7.78 15.69 -9.90
CA ALA A 2 -7.30 14.56 -9.12
C ALA A 2 -5.92 14.13 -9.63
N HIS A 3 -5.04 13.81 -8.71
CA HIS A 3 -3.66 13.41 -9.00
C HIS A 3 -3.43 11.97 -8.57
N ASN A 4 -2.51 11.30 -9.24
CA ASN A 4 -1.94 10.07 -8.73
C ASN A 4 -1.10 10.41 -7.50
N THR A 5 -1.11 9.52 -6.51
CA THR A 5 -0.39 9.74 -5.26
C THR A 5 0.59 8.59 -5.03
N PHE A 6 1.84 8.93 -4.76
CA PHE A 6 2.85 7.93 -4.45
C PHE A 6 2.62 7.36 -3.06
N HIS A 7 2.74 6.03 -2.93
CA HIS A 7 2.51 5.32 -1.68
C HIS A 7 3.81 4.61 -1.25
N VAL A 8 4.22 4.86 -0.02
CA VAL A 8 5.35 4.16 0.62
C VAL A 8 4.85 3.50 1.89
N ALA A 9 5.04 2.19 2.01
CA ALA A 9 4.68 1.45 3.21
C ALA A 9 5.95 0.93 3.88
N LEU A 10 6.15 1.29 5.14
CA LEU A 10 7.32 0.93 5.92
C LEU A 10 6.94 0.00 7.06
N TYR A 11 7.86 -0.88 7.44
CA TYR A 11 7.75 -1.62 8.70
C TYR A 11 8.38 -0.84 9.83
N VAL A 12 7.69 -0.78 10.96
CA VAL A 12 8.15 -0.10 12.16
C VAL A 12 8.10 -1.07 13.35
N ARG A 13 8.94 -0.83 14.34
CA ARG A 13 9.00 -1.66 15.54
C ARG A 13 7.89 -1.30 16.53
N ASP A 14 7.75 -0.01 16.81
CA ASP A 14 6.82 0.55 17.80
C ASP A 14 5.97 1.59 17.07
N LEU A 15 4.70 1.25 16.86
CA LEU A 15 3.80 2.10 16.07
C LEU A 15 3.60 3.47 16.72
N GLU A 16 3.40 3.53 18.04
CA GLU A 16 3.19 4.81 18.74
C GLU A 16 4.41 5.73 18.63
N ALA A 17 5.60 5.16 18.82
CA ALA A 17 6.85 5.91 18.70
C ALA A 17 7.06 6.41 17.26
N ALA A 18 6.74 5.56 16.27
CA ALA A 18 6.85 5.93 14.86
C ALA A 18 5.88 7.06 14.49
N ILE A 19 4.62 6.96 14.95
CA ILE A 19 3.63 8.01 14.74
C ILE A 19 4.11 9.34 15.33
N ALA A 20 4.60 9.31 16.56
CA ALA A 20 5.08 10.52 17.23
C ALA A 20 6.22 11.17 16.46
N ARG A 21 7.18 10.38 15.98
CA ARG A 21 8.33 10.88 15.25
C ARG A 21 7.93 11.42 13.88
N TYR A 22 7.09 10.70 13.14
CA TYR A 22 6.64 11.17 11.82
C TYR A 22 5.73 12.38 11.91
N ARG A 23 4.93 12.51 12.98
CA ARG A 23 4.15 13.72 13.23
C ARG A 23 5.06 14.95 13.30
N LYS A 24 6.18 14.83 13.99
CA LYS A 24 7.15 15.92 14.10
C LYS A 24 7.86 16.19 12.78
N LEU A 25 8.26 15.12 12.09
CA LEU A 25 8.98 15.23 10.83
C LEU A 25 8.12 15.83 9.72
N LEU A 26 6.86 15.40 9.62
CA LEU A 26 5.95 15.79 8.53
C LEU A 26 5.11 17.02 8.87
N GLY A 27 5.05 17.41 10.13
CA GLY A 27 4.28 18.58 10.54
C GLY A 27 2.77 18.37 10.54
N GLN A 28 2.31 17.13 10.54
CA GLN A 28 0.89 16.81 10.57
C GLN A 28 0.66 15.44 11.21
N GLY A 29 -0.56 15.20 11.68
CA GLY A 29 -0.93 13.92 12.26
C GLY A 29 -1.34 12.89 11.21
N PRO A 30 -1.50 11.62 11.64
CA PRO A 30 -1.93 10.57 10.73
C PRO A 30 -3.40 10.75 10.34
N ALA A 31 -3.74 10.34 9.12
CA ALA A 31 -5.10 10.33 8.62
C ALA A 31 -5.90 9.12 9.13
N LYS A 32 -5.19 8.05 9.52
CA LYS A 32 -5.82 6.81 9.98
C LYS A 32 -4.87 6.10 10.94
N VAL A 33 -5.41 5.54 12.02
CA VAL A 33 -4.64 4.75 12.98
C VAL A 33 -5.44 3.51 13.35
N ARG A 34 -4.78 2.35 13.36
CA ARG A 34 -5.31 1.08 13.87
C ARG A 34 -4.26 0.49 14.82
N HIS A 35 -4.55 -0.64 15.48
CA HIS A 35 -3.63 -1.22 16.46
C HIS A 35 -2.27 -1.63 15.87
N ASP A 36 -2.23 -1.95 14.58
CA ASP A 36 -1.05 -2.46 13.87
C ASP A 36 -0.66 -1.63 12.64
N TYR A 37 -1.29 -0.45 12.47
CA TYR A 37 -1.19 0.30 11.22
C TYR A 37 -1.49 1.78 11.44
N ALA A 38 -0.76 2.64 10.73
CA ALA A 38 -1.09 4.06 10.65
C ALA A 38 -0.78 4.57 9.25
N LYS A 39 -1.50 5.60 8.83
CA LYS A 39 -1.33 6.19 7.51
C LYS A 39 -1.29 7.71 7.62
N PHE A 40 -0.27 8.32 7.02
CA PHE A 40 -0.17 9.76 6.80
C PHE A 40 -0.50 10.06 5.36
N GLU A 41 -1.34 11.07 5.12
CA GLU A 41 -1.63 11.56 3.78
C GLU A 41 -1.10 12.97 3.65
N ILE A 42 -0.11 13.15 2.78
CA ILE A 42 0.58 14.41 2.57
C ILE A 42 0.09 14.99 1.24
N ALA A 43 -0.28 16.28 1.25
CA ALA A 43 -0.82 16.93 0.06
C ALA A 43 0.27 17.41 -0.90
N ASP A 44 1.41 17.86 -0.36
CA ASP A 44 2.49 18.45 -1.16
C ASP A 44 3.85 18.06 -0.58
N PRO A 45 4.60 17.19 -1.26
CA PRO A 45 4.21 16.43 -2.47
C PRO A 45 3.11 15.41 -2.15
N PRO A 46 2.31 14.98 -3.15
CA PRO A 46 1.26 13.99 -2.90
C PRO A 46 1.87 12.62 -2.57
N VAL A 47 1.88 12.28 -1.30
CA VAL A 47 2.48 11.04 -0.77
C VAL A 47 1.59 10.45 0.31
N ILE A 48 1.43 9.14 0.26
CA ILE A 48 0.86 8.37 1.36
C ILE A 48 1.99 7.60 1.99
N LEU A 49 2.18 7.79 3.30
CA LEU A 49 3.14 7.03 4.08
C LEU A 49 2.37 6.14 5.03
N SER A 50 2.49 4.82 4.88
CA SER A 50 1.91 3.88 5.83
C SER A 50 2.99 3.25 6.71
N LEU A 51 2.62 3.05 7.97
CA LEU A 51 3.47 2.43 8.98
C LEU A 51 2.80 1.14 9.40
N ASN A 52 3.54 0.04 9.34
CA ASN A 52 3.01 -1.29 9.61
C ASN A 52 3.91 -2.01 10.61
N THR A 53 3.30 -2.73 11.55
CA THR A 53 4.05 -3.65 12.41
C THR A 53 4.08 -5.05 11.78
N GLY A 54 4.90 -5.94 12.32
CA GLY A 54 4.90 -7.36 11.93
C GLY A 54 5.98 -7.78 10.95
N GLY A 55 6.71 -6.83 10.36
CA GLY A 55 7.86 -7.12 9.51
C GLY A 55 9.16 -6.67 10.15
N VAL A 56 10.24 -6.67 9.38
CA VAL A 56 11.55 -6.24 9.87
C VAL A 56 11.57 -4.71 9.97
N PRO A 57 11.72 -4.16 11.18
CA PRO A 57 11.70 -2.70 11.35
C PRO A 57 12.76 -2.00 10.52
N GLY A 58 12.38 -0.86 9.94
CA GLY A 58 13.29 -0.06 9.13
C GLY A 58 13.38 -0.50 7.67
N THR A 59 12.55 -1.46 7.24
CA THR A 59 12.51 -1.91 5.86
C THR A 59 11.22 -1.45 5.17
N VAL A 60 11.23 -1.46 3.83
CA VAL A 60 10.05 -1.17 3.02
C VAL A 60 9.19 -2.42 2.93
N SER A 61 7.90 -2.28 3.27
CA SER A 61 6.91 -3.33 3.05
C SER A 61 6.56 -3.42 1.57
N HIS A 62 6.14 -2.29 1.00
CA HIS A 62 5.80 -2.17 -0.41
C HIS A 62 5.76 -0.71 -0.83
N LEU A 63 5.78 -0.49 -2.12
CA LEU A 63 5.54 0.82 -2.74
C LEU A 63 4.20 0.77 -3.48
N GLY A 64 3.76 1.89 -4.02
CA GLY A 64 2.54 1.88 -4.80
C GLY A 64 2.18 3.23 -5.38
N ILE A 65 1.09 3.22 -6.13
CA ILE A 65 0.49 4.43 -6.68
C ILE A 65 -1.02 4.31 -6.45
N ARG A 66 -1.60 5.33 -5.83
CA ARG A 66 -3.04 5.47 -5.70
C ARG A 66 -3.56 6.32 -6.85
N TYR A 67 -4.51 5.78 -7.59
CA TYR A 67 -5.16 6.45 -8.72
C TYR A 67 -6.49 7.07 -8.27
N PRO A 68 -7.00 8.08 -9.00
CA PRO A 68 -8.26 8.73 -8.63
C PRO A 68 -9.49 7.82 -8.75
N GLY A 69 -9.46 6.82 -9.61
CA GLY A 69 -10.64 5.97 -9.80
C GLY A 69 -10.32 4.62 -10.42
N THR A 70 -11.36 3.79 -10.52
CA THR A 70 -11.23 2.41 -11.02
C THR A 70 -10.88 2.35 -12.50
N GLY A 71 -11.29 3.34 -13.28
CA GLY A 71 -10.95 3.43 -14.70
C GLY A 71 -9.45 3.57 -14.94
N GLU A 72 -8.80 4.38 -14.12
CA GLU A 72 -7.35 4.60 -14.20
C GLU A 72 -6.60 3.33 -13.81
N VAL A 73 -7.07 2.62 -12.78
CA VAL A 73 -6.48 1.33 -12.38
C VAL A 73 -6.61 0.32 -13.51
N ALA A 74 -7.79 0.24 -14.14
CA ALA A 74 -8.03 -0.69 -15.24
C ALA A 74 -7.15 -0.38 -16.45
N SER A 75 -6.99 0.90 -16.80
CA SER A 75 -6.11 1.34 -17.90
C SER A 75 -4.66 0.96 -17.63
N GLU A 76 -4.18 1.20 -16.42
CA GLU A 76 -2.81 0.84 -16.04
C GLU A 76 -2.59 -0.67 -16.07
N MET A 77 -3.58 -1.44 -15.63
CA MET A 77 -3.48 -2.89 -15.67
C MET A 77 -3.34 -3.40 -17.12
N VAL A 78 -4.11 -2.83 -18.06
CA VAL A 78 -4.01 -3.18 -19.48
C VAL A 78 -2.61 -2.85 -20.01
N ARG A 79 -2.08 -1.68 -19.66
CA ARG A 79 -0.75 -1.25 -20.09
C ARG A 79 0.33 -2.20 -19.58
N VAL A 80 0.27 -2.56 -18.29
CA VAL A 80 1.25 -3.44 -17.65
C VAL A 80 1.19 -4.86 -18.24
N LYS A 81 -0.02 -5.39 -18.48
CA LYS A 81 -0.18 -6.68 -19.13
C LYS A 81 0.42 -6.69 -20.54
N ARG A 82 0.28 -5.60 -21.27
CA ARG A 82 0.84 -5.46 -22.61
C ARG A 82 2.37 -5.52 -22.61
N GLU A 83 2.99 -5.10 -21.50
CA GLU A 83 4.43 -5.18 -21.30
C GLU A 83 4.88 -6.53 -20.72
N GLU A 84 3.97 -7.49 -20.64
CA GLU A 84 4.23 -8.87 -20.18
C GLU A 84 4.76 -8.95 -18.74
N VAL A 85 4.37 -8.01 -17.89
CA VAL A 85 4.69 -8.05 -16.45
C VAL A 85 3.61 -8.85 -15.74
N GLU A 86 4.02 -9.83 -14.95
CA GLU A 86 3.10 -10.63 -14.14
C GLU A 86 2.44 -9.77 -13.08
N LEU A 87 1.13 -9.95 -12.90
CA LEU A 87 0.39 -9.19 -11.91
C LEU A 87 -0.66 -10.04 -11.19
N LEU A 88 -1.06 -9.58 -10.00
CA LEU A 88 -2.16 -10.15 -9.22
C LEU A 88 -3.27 -9.11 -9.15
N GLU A 89 -4.42 -9.42 -9.74
CA GLU A 89 -5.59 -8.53 -9.72
C GLU A 89 -6.48 -8.81 -8.51
N GLN A 90 -6.97 -7.74 -7.87
CA GLN A 90 -7.94 -7.80 -6.78
C GLN A 90 -8.98 -6.70 -6.95
N LYS A 91 -10.28 -7.07 -6.97
CA LYS A 91 -11.40 -6.13 -7.09
C LYS A 91 -12.22 -6.10 -5.82
N GLY A 92 -12.51 -4.89 -5.32
CA GLY A 92 -13.36 -4.71 -4.17
C GLY A 92 -12.89 -5.42 -2.93
N THR A 93 -11.58 -5.70 -2.84
CA THR A 93 -11.00 -6.43 -1.71
C THR A 93 -10.66 -5.49 -0.57
N THR A 94 -10.59 -6.04 0.65
CA THR A 94 -10.18 -5.31 1.82
C THR A 94 -8.74 -5.68 2.18
N CYS A 95 -7.86 -4.69 2.24
CA CYS A 95 -6.48 -4.86 2.67
C CYS A 95 -6.06 -3.63 3.43
N CYS A 96 -5.35 -3.80 4.56
CA CYS A 96 -4.86 -2.70 5.37
C CYS A 96 -5.99 -1.75 5.76
N TYR A 97 -7.16 -2.30 6.09
CA TYR A 97 -8.36 -1.58 6.52
C TYR A 97 -8.93 -0.62 5.46
N ALA A 98 -8.73 -0.95 4.19
CA ALA A 98 -9.32 -0.20 3.09
C ALA A 98 -9.85 -1.15 2.02
N LYS A 99 -11.07 -0.90 1.54
CA LYS A 99 -11.63 -1.61 0.41
C LYS A 99 -11.17 -0.92 -0.87
N ALA A 100 -10.61 -1.67 -1.80
CA ALA A 100 -9.99 -1.10 -2.98
C ALA A 100 -10.10 -2.02 -4.19
N ASP A 101 -10.09 -1.42 -5.37
CA ASP A 101 -9.74 -2.11 -6.60
C ASP A 101 -8.25 -1.92 -6.81
N LYS A 102 -7.53 -3.00 -7.10
CA LYS A 102 -6.09 -2.94 -7.21
C LYS A 102 -5.50 -4.09 -8.02
N PHE A 103 -4.27 -3.90 -8.43
CA PHE A 103 -3.41 -5.00 -8.84
C PHE A 103 -2.02 -4.81 -8.25
N TRP A 104 -1.30 -5.92 -8.12
CA TRP A 104 0.06 -5.93 -7.59
C TRP A 104 1.03 -6.37 -8.66
N VAL A 105 2.17 -5.73 -8.71
CA VAL A 105 3.31 -6.14 -9.54
C VAL A 105 4.56 -6.15 -8.68
N ARG A 106 5.61 -6.77 -9.19
CA ARG A 106 6.93 -6.80 -8.54
C ARG A 106 7.95 -6.16 -9.44
N ASP A 107 8.92 -5.47 -8.85
CA ASP A 107 10.08 -5.05 -9.63
C ASP A 107 11.05 -6.23 -9.80
N ALA A 108 12.19 -5.99 -10.47
CA ALA A 108 13.16 -7.03 -10.79
C ALA A 108 13.78 -7.69 -9.55
N ASP A 109 13.80 -7.00 -8.42
CA ASP A 109 14.36 -7.48 -7.17
C ASP A 109 13.29 -7.94 -6.17
N GLY A 110 12.02 -8.00 -6.61
CA GLY A 110 10.92 -8.53 -5.83
C GLY A 110 10.20 -7.52 -4.95
N VAL A 111 10.47 -6.22 -5.07
CA VAL A 111 9.74 -5.22 -4.31
C VAL A 111 8.30 -5.14 -4.82
N PRO A 112 7.29 -5.37 -3.96
CA PRO A 112 5.90 -5.31 -4.41
C PRO A 112 5.45 -3.87 -4.61
N TRP A 113 4.65 -3.66 -5.66
CA TRP A 113 4.02 -2.38 -5.97
C TRP A 113 2.51 -2.56 -6.02
N GLU A 114 1.82 -1.79 -5.20
CA GLU A 114 0.36 -1.75 -5.16
C GLU A 114 -0.14 -0.63 -6.08
N MET A 115 -0.92 -1.00 -7.09
CA MET A 115 -1.52 -0.05 -8.03
C MET A 115 -3.02 -0.05 -7.76
N TYR A 116 -3.56 1.02 -7.17
CA TYR A 116 -4.89 0.94 -6.56
C TYR A 116 -5.67 2.24 -6.56
N THR A 117 -6.98 2.11 -6.29
CA THR A 117 -7.83 3.23 -5.88
C THR A 117 -8.65 2.79 -4.67
N LEU A 118 -8.88 3.72 -3.75
CA LEU A 118 -9.71 3.45 -2.57
C LEU A 118 -11.19 3.50 -2.95
N LEU A 119 -11.96 2.53 -2.47
CA LEU A 119 -13.41 2.50 -2.58
C LEU A 119 -14.07 2.94 -1.26
N GLU A 120 -13.58 2.38 -0.14
CA GLU A 120 -14.05 2.74 1.20
C GLU A 120 -13.08 2.26 2.27
N ASP A 121 -13.19 2.79 3.49
CA ASP A 121 -12.46 2.26 4.63
C ASP A 121 -13.12 0.98 5.13
N ALA A 122 -12.33 0.10 5.75
CA ALA A 122 -12.80 -1.15 6.33
C ALA A 122 -12.24 -1.35 7.74
N GLU A 123 -13.00 -2.03 8.59
CA GLU A 123 -12.63 -2.27 9.99
C GLU A 123 -11.82 -3.55 10.18
N ALA A 124 -11.93 -4.52 9.27
CA ALA A 124 -11.28 -5.82 9.40
C ALA A 124 -10.78 -6.31 8.04
N GLU A 125 -9.76 -7.16 8.08
CA GLU A 125 -9.26 -7.84 6.91
C GLU A 125 -10.18 -8.98 6.47
N THR A 126 -10.12 -9.32 5.19
CA THR A 126 -10.90 -10.41 4.60
C THR A 126 -9.99 -11.59 4.23
N ALA A 127 -10.59 -12.69 3.77
CA ALA A 127 -9.84 -13.83 3.25
C ALA A 127 -8.98 -13.48 2.03
N ALA A 128 -9.38 -12.48 1.25
CA ALA A 128 -8.58 -11.99 0.12
C ALA A 128 -7.25 -11.41 0.59
N ASP A 129 -7.24 -10.80 1.78
CA ASP A 129 -6.02 -10.25 2.38
C ASP A 129 -5.01 -11.35 2.73
N ALA A 130 -5.49 -12.53 3.11
CA ALA A 130 -4.62 -13.67 3.39
C ALA A 130 -3.90 -14.15 2.11
N SER A 131 -4.58 -14.14 0.97
CA SER A 131 -3.96 -14.44 -0.33
C SER A 131 -2.90 -13.41 -0.69
N LEU A 132 -3.21 -12.14 -0.45
CA LEU A 132 -2.27 -11.05 -0.67
C LEU A 132 -1.03 -11.19 0.20
N ARG A 133 -1.23 -11.51 1.49
CA ARG A 133 -0.10 -11.72 2.40
C ARG A 133 0.82 -12.82 1.90
N ARG A 134 0.26 -13.93 1.45
CA ARG A 134 1.06 -15.02 0.86
C ARG A 134 1.83 -14.56 -0.37
N PHE A 135 1.22 -13.77 -1.22
CA PHE A 135 1.87 -13.18 -2.38
C PHE A 135 3.05 -12.31 -1.97
N LEU A 136 2.88 -11.44 -0.97
CA LEU A 136 3.93 -10.56 -0.46
C LEU A 136 5.04 -11.34 0.24
N GLU A 137 4.71 -12.39 1.00
CA GLU A 137 5.68 -13.23 1.69
C GLU A 137 6.58 -14.00 0.73
N GLN A 138 6.05 -14.46 -0.39
CA GLN A 138 6.85 -15.16 -1.43
C GLN A 138 7.96 -14.28 -1.97
N GLU A 139 7.77 -12.97 -1.93
CA GLU A 139 8.74 -11.98 -2.38
C GLU A 139 9.97 -11.88 -1.49
N SER A 140 9.77 -12.07 -0.18
CA SER A 140 10.83 -11.87 0.80
C SER A 140 11.68 -13.10 1.03
N ARG A 141 11.39 -14.22 0.34
CA ARG A 141 12.20 -15.43 0.45
C ARG A 141 13.45 -15.32 -0.43
N PRO A 142 14.64 -15.49 0.14
CA PRO A 142 15.86 -15.57 -0.67
C PRO A 142 15.78 -16.78 -1.57
N THR A 143 16.10 -16.57 -2.83
CA THR A 143 16.21 -17.67 -3.80
C THR A 143 17.54 -18.38 -3.65
#